data_5b6c21fefd35bb4a94f17894f8a77be1
#
_entry.id   5b6c21fefd35bb4a94f17894f8a77be1
#
_cell.length_a   1.000
_cell.length_b   1.000
_cell.length_c   1.000
_cell.angle_alpha   90.00
_cell.angle_beta   90.00
_cell.angle_gamma   90.00
#
_symmetry.space_group_name_H-M   'P 1'
#
loop_
_entity.id
_entity.type
_entity.pdbx_description
1 polymer ?
#
loop_
_entity_poly.entity_id
_entity_poly.type
_entity_poly.pdbx_seq_one_letter_code
_entity_poly.pdbx_strand_id
1 'polypeptide(L)'
;MNGAIEPRTQGEPGPAPEWAGEEPLVFELGGDLGVAPREVEVGVTTRPLAALLPGVALRAAPPAFPAVPEPVLARHLGRLARRNHNLHQGIYPLGSCTMKYNPVVDEELARLAGFADIHPYQDAGDVQGALQLMWELERLLCEITGMARISLQPAAGAHGEWTGLRMIQAYHAARGDTHRSRVLIPDSAHGTNPASATLAGLEVVTIRSNPDGTVDVADVARHLDSRVAAIMMTNPNTLGVFEKDVLEIARIAHAAGALLYYDGANLNALVGLARPGDMGFDVVHLNLHKTFSTPHGGGGPGSGPVGVTEALTAFLPLPTVERDGSRYLLDHDRPLSIGKVRSYYGNFGMLVRAYAYIRAYGSSISEVAENAVLNARYLQSRLRGIFPMAVTSESMHEFVATTKGSRVAGLRALDVAKRLLDYGVYAPTAYFPTTVPEALMFEPTETESKRSLDLLADVCAAIVAEAERDLDHLRSAPHETPVSRVDEVEAARRPVLRWRPVE
;
A
#
# COMPACT_ATOMS: atom_id res chain seq x y z
N MET A 1 -28.68 -23.49 -50.02
CA MET A 1 -27.29 -23.43 -50.51
C MET A 1 -26.40 -23.48 -49.28
N ASN A 2 -25.89 -24.69 -48.99
CA ASN A 2 -24.99 -24.92 -47.85
C ASN A 2 -23.56 -24.63 -48.31
N GLY A 3 -23.00 -23.51 -47.95
CA GLY A 3 -21.59 -23.22 -48.11
C GLY A 3 -20.82 -23.83 -46.93
N ALA A 4 -20.19 -24.95 -47.11
CA ALA A 4 -19.25 -25.53 -46.17
C ALA A 4 -18.06 -24.57 -46.04
N ILE A 5 -17.74 -24.16 -44.83
CA ILE A 5 -16.49 -23.43 -44.49
C ILE A 5 -15.40 -24.51 -44.49
N GLU A 6 -14.52 -24.47 -45.49
CA GLU A 6 -13.32 -25.31 -45.49
C GLU A 6 -12.39 -24.92 -44.34
N PRO A 7 -11.78 -25.91 -43.64
CA PRO A 7 -10.79 -25.61 -42.62
C PRO A 7 -9.55 -24.98 -43.26
N ARG A 8 -9.13 -23.83 -42.81
CA ARG A 8 -7.87 -23.19 -43.23
C ARG A 8 -6.71 -24.16 -42.91
N THR A 9 -6.01 -24.57 -43.94
CA THR A 9 -4.69 -25.24 -43.84
C THR A 9 -3.76 -24.35 -43.01
N GLN A 10 -2.94 -24.97 -42.16
CA GLN A 10 -1.88 -24.30 -41.40
C GLN A 10 -0.90 -23.65 -42.41
N GLY A 11 -1.19 -22.42 -42.79
CA GLY A 11 -0.27 -21.56 -43.49
C GLY A 11 0.62 -20.86 -42.47
N GLU A 12 1.79 -20.44 -42.92
CA GLU A 12 2.71 -19.59 -42.13
C GLU A 12 1.98 -18.52 -41.37
N PRO A 13 2.36 -18.23 -40.11
CA PRO A 13 1.73 -17.17 -39.35
C PRO A 13 1.81 -15.87 -40.18
N GLY A 14 0.66 -15.27 -40.48
CA GLY A 14 0.61 -13.96 -41.13
C GLY A 14 1.37 -12.95 -40.30
N PRO A 15 1.71 -11.75 -40.85
CA PRO A 15 2.41 -10.73 -40.11
C PRO A 15 1.72 -10.52 -38.79
N ALA A 16 2.51 -10.47 -37.71
CA ALA A 16 2.00 -10.23 -36.36
C ALA A 16 1.10 -8.98 -36.41
N PRO A 17 -0.05 -9.00 -35.72
CA PRO A 17 -0.92 -7.82 -35.70
C PRO A 17 -0.10 -6.61 -35.27
N GLU A 18 -0.40 -5.42 -35.80
CA GLU A 18 0.28 -4.15 -35.50
C GLU A 18 0.42 -3.87 -33.99
N TRP A 19 -0.45 -4.50 -33.16
CA TRP A 19 -0.46 -4.41 -31.70
C TRP A 19 0.42 -5.46 -30.99
N ALA A 20 1.11 -6.33 -31.71
CA ALA A 20 1.98 -7.37 -31.12
C ALA A 20 3.40 -6.85 -30.77
N GLY A 21 3.74 -5.64 -31.25
CA GLY A 21 5.00 -4.98 -30.92
C GLY A 21 4.96 -4.16 -29.61
N GLU A 22 5.95 -3.31 -29.42
CA GLU A 22 5.93 -2.31 -28.35
C GLU A 22 4.74 -1.36 -28.54
N GLU A 23 4.00 -1.10 -27.46
CA GLU A 23 2.92 -0.13 -27.48
C GLU A 23 3.56 1.27 -27.52
N PRO A 24 3.25 2.11 -28.52
CA PRO A 24 3.80 3.45 -28.59
C PRO A 24 3.36 4.31 -27.40
N LEU A 25 4.12 5.34 -27.09
CA LEU A 25 3.69 6.31 -26.09
C LEU A 25 2.47 7.10 -26.61
N VAL A 26 1.63 7.57 -25.69
CA VAL A 26 0.44 8.37 -26.07
C VAL A 26 0.78 9.58 -26.95
N PHE A 27 1.99 10.16 -26.78
CA PHE A 27 2.51 11.27 -27.58
C PHE A 27 2.86 10.88 -29.03
N GLU A 28 3.04 9.59 -29.28
CA GLU A 28 3.35 9.03 -30.62
C GLU A 28 2.10 8.57 -31.35
N LEU A 29 0.96 8.48 -30.64
CA LEU A 29 -0.33 8.14 -31.24
C LEU A 29 -0.99 9.36 -31.95
N GLY A 30 -0.51 10.55 -31.69
CA GLY A 30 -1.00 11.79 -32.25
C GLY A 30 -0.44 12.01 -33.65
N GLY A 31 -1.27 11.95 -34.63
CA GLY A 31 -1.06 12.37 -36.00
C GLY A 31 -2.31 13.13 -36.47
N ASP A 32 -2.47 13.31 -37.75
CA ASP A 32 -3.62 13.96 -38.42
C ASP A 32 -4.95 13.20 -38.22
N LEU A 33 -5.23 12.79 -36.98
CA LEU A 33 -6.48 12.09 -36.65
C LEU A 33 -7.72 13.01 -36.66
N GLY A 34 -7.54 14.28 -37.00
CA GLY A 34 -8.62 15.21 -37.31
C GLY A 34 -9.59 15.53 -36.16
N VAL A 35 -9.16 15.28 -34.89
CA VAL A 35 -9.99 15.54 -33.72
C VAL A 35 -9.64 16.92 -33.15
N ALA A 36 -10.57 17.86 -33.33
CA ALA A 36 -10.49 19.14 -32.63
C ALA A 36 -10.77 18.93 -31.12
N PRO A 37 -10.00 19.59 -30.23
CA PRO A 37 -10.34 19.63 -28.81
C PRO A 37 -11.78 20.15 -28.66
N ARG A 38 -12.61 19.46 -27.88
CA ARG A 38 -13.95 19.94 -27.57
C ARG A 38 -13.80 21.14 -26.62
N GLU A 39 -14.23 22.30 -27.05
CA GLU A 39 -14.36 23.45 -26.17
C GLU A 39 -15.42 23.14 -25.11
N VAL A 40 -15.05 23.26 -23.85
CA VAL A 40 -15.99 23.13 -22.75
C VAL A 40 -16.58 24.49 -22.46
N GLU A 41 -17.89 24.61 -22.54
CA GLU A 41 -18.60 25.80 -22.07
C GLU A 41 -18.46 25.90 -20.54
N VAL A 42 -17.69 26.90 -20.08
CA VAL A 42 -17.44 27.08 -18.65
C VAL A 42 -18.52 27.83 -17.89
N GLY A 43 -19.60 28.29 -18.59
CA GLY A 43 -20.75 28.96 -17.98
C GLY A 43 -20.46 30.34 -17.32
N VAL A 44 -19.22 30.82 -17.45
CA VAL A 44 -18.78 32.12 -16.92
C VAL A 44 -18.10 32.94 -18.02
N THR A 45 -18.12 34.26 -17.87
CA THR A 45 -17.45 35.17 -18.82
C THR A 45 -15.93 34.93 -18.77
N THR A 46 -15.38 34.53 -19.92
CA THR A 46 -13.92 34.35 -20.06
C THR A 46 -13.25 35.70 -20.35
N ARG A 47 -12.04 35.87 -19.87
CA ARG A 47 -11.16 36.99 -20.19
C ARG A 47 -9.87 36.48 -20.77
N PRO A 48 -9.21 37.25 -21.69
CA PRO A 48 -7.88 36.88 -22.16
C PRO A 48 -6.90 36.70 -21.00
N LEU A 49 -6.09 35.67 -21.03
CA LEU A 49 -5.14 35.35 -19.96
C LEU A 49 -4.16 36.49 -19.67
N ALA A 50 -3.73 37.22 -20.72
CA ALA A 50 -2.89 38.41 -20.59
C ALA A 50 -3.55 39.56 -19.79
N ALA A 51 -4.88 39.65 -19.84
CA ALA A 51 -5.62 40.65 -19.04
C ALA A 51 -5.81 40.22 -17.57
N LEU A 52 -5.77 38.93 -17.29
CA LEU A 52 -5.86 38.37 -15.95
C LEU A 52 -4.49 38.36 -15.22
N LEU A 53 -3.41 38.24 -15.99
CA LEU A 53 -2.04 38.12 -15.51
C LEU A 53 -1.13 39.19 -16.14
N PRO A 54 -1.38 40.48 -15.91
CA PRO A 54 -0.58 41.53 -16.50
C PRO A 54 0.88 41.47 -15.99
N GLY A 55 1.84 41.57 -16.92
CA GLY A 55 3.28 41.53 -16.60
C GLY A 55 3.85 40.14 -16.36
N VAL A 56 3.06 39.08 -16.47
CA VAL A 56 3.54 37.69 -16.38
C VAL A 56 3.96 37.22 -17.76
N ALA A 57 5.14 36.59 -17.86
CA ALA A 57 5.59 35.95 -19.08
C ALA A 57 4.74 34.72 -19.37
N LEU A 58 3.90 34.79 -20.37
CA LEU A 58 3.05 33.68 -20.83
C LEU A 58 3.79 32.85 -21.89
N ARG A 59 3.44 31.58 -22.01
CA ARG A 59 3.89 30.75 -23.13
C ARG A 59 3.38 31.31 -24.46
N ALA A 60 4.22 31.29 -25.49
CA ALA A 60 3.84 31.67 -26.84
C ALA A 60 2.84 30.69 -27.47
N ALA A 61 2.90 29.42 -27.09
CA ALA A 61 2.00 28.38 -27.53
C ALA A 61 1.63 27.43 -26.35
N PRO A 62 0.45 26.80 -26.39
CA PRO A 62 0.10 25.77 -25.41
C PRO A 62 1.09 24.58 -25.51
N PRO A 63 1.20 23.75 -24.45
CA PRO A 63 1.97 22.50 -24.53
C PRO A 63 1.43 21.62 -25.67
N ALA A 64 2.35 20.97 -26.38
CA ALA A 64 1.97 20.03 -27.46
C ALA A 64 1.47 18.72 -26.85
N PHE A 65 0.17 18.68 -26.48
CA PHE A 65 -0.49 17.44 -26.11
C PHE A 65 -1.06 16.76 -27.36
N PRO A 66 -0.98 15.43 -27.47
CA PRO A 66 -1.55 14.71 -28.59
C PRO A 66 -3.08 14.80 -28.59
N ALA A 67 -3.66 15.10 -29.74
CA ALA A 67 -5.10 14.99 -29.96
C ALA A 67 -5.42 13.54 -30.37
N VAL A 68 -5.84 12.71 -29.43
CA VAL A 68 -6.12 11.28 -29.66
C VAL A 68 -7.62 11.03 -29.52
N PRO A 69 -8.28 10.43 -30.54
CA PRO A 69 -9.69 10.07 -30.44
C PRO A 69 -9.93 9.07 -29.31
N GLU A 70 -11.08 9.18 -28.64
CA GLU A 70 -11.45 8.30 -27.52
C GLU A 70 -11.30 6.81 -27.84
N PRO A 71 -11.77 6.27 -29.00
CA PRO A 71 -11.61 4.85 -29.30
C PRO A 71 -10.14 4.40 -29.41
N VAL A 72 -9.26 5.26 -29.93
CA VAL A 72 -7.82 4.98 -30.03
C VAL A 72 -7.18 4.97 -28.67
N LEU A 73 -7.49 5.98 -27.84
CA LEU A 73 -7.00 6.06 -26.46
C LEU A 73 -7.48 4.89 -25.61
N ALA A 74 -8.77 4.53 -25.69
CA ALA A 74 -9.33 3.40 -24.95
C ALA A 74 -8.65 2.07 -25.32
N ARG A 75 -8.40 1.85 -26.61
CA ARG A 75 -7.68 0.66 -27.08
C ARG A 75 -6.23 0.65 -26.64
N HIS A 76 -5.54 1.78 -26.70
CA HIS A 76 -4.17 1.96 -26.20
C HIS A 76 -4.08 1.62 -24.69
N LEU A 77 -4.91 2.24 -23.87
CA LEU A 77 -4.96 1.97 -22.44
C LEU A 77 -5.33 0.51 -22.15
N GLY A 78 -6.25 -0.08 -22.92
CA GLY A 78 -6.62 -1.48 -22.78
C GLY A 78 -5.47 -2.45 -23.14
N ARG A 79 -4.61 -2.10 -24.11
CA ARG A 79 -3.40 -2.89 -24.44
C ARG A 79 -2.34 -2.76 -23.34
N LEU A 80 -2.10 -1.56 -22.81
CA LEU A 80 -1.20 -1.34 -21.69
C LEU A 80 -1.66 -2.08 -20.42
N ALA A 81 -2.95 -2.02 -20.11
CA ALA A 81 -3.52 -2.71 -18.95
C ALA A 81 -3.32 -4.24 -19.02
N ARG A 82 -3.44 -4.83 -20.20
CA ARG A 82 -3.21 -6.28 -20.40
C ARG A 82 -1.75 -6.71 -20.24
N ARG A 83 -0.80 -5.78 -20.31
CA ARG A 83 0.63 -6.05 -20.08
C ARG A 83 1.01 -6.00 -18.61
N ASN A 84 0.11 -5.54 -17.75
CA ASN A 84 0.30 -5.50 -16.30
C ASN A 84 -0.49 -6.61 -15.63
N HIS A 85 0.12 -7.22 -14.62
CA HIS A 85 -0.59 -8.13 -13.74
C HIS A 85 -1.58 -7.36 -12.85
N ASN A 86 -2.76 -7.95 -12.60
CA ASN A 86 -3.74 -7.38 -11.70
C ASN A 86 -4.51 -8.49 -10.95
N LEU A 87 -5.20 -8.11 -9.88
CA LEU A 87 -5.92 -9.01 -8.98
C LEU A 87 -7.07 -9.82 -9.64
N HIS A 88 -7.56 -9.38 -10.81
CA HIS A 88 -8.56 -10.14 -11.57
C HIS A 88 -7.95 -11.23 -12.47
N GLN A 89 -6.64 -11.21 -12.67
CA GLN A 89 -5.95 -12.16 -13.55
C GLN A 89 -5.33 -13.32 -12.76
N GLY A 90 -4.91 -13.10 -11.50
CA GLY A 90 -4.27 -14.14 -10.71
C GLY A 90 -3.77 -13.66 -9.36
N ILE A 91 -3.13 -14.58 -8.65
CA ILE A 91 -2.56 -14.32 -7.33
C ILE A 91 -1.50 -13.21 -7.37
N TYR A 92 -1.51 -12.37 -6.34
CA TYR A 92 -0.59 -11.25 -6.15
C TYR A 92 0.09 -11.37 -4.77
N PRO A 93 1.09 -12.26 -4.61
CA PRO A 93 1.60 -12.68 -3.31
C PRO A 93 2.64 -11.70 -2.72
N LEU A 94 2.48 -10.41 -2.93
CA LEU A 94 3.45 -9.36 -2.56
C LEU A 94 3.47 -9.17 -1.04
N GLY A 95 4.49 -9.67 -0.37
CA GLY A 95 4.68 -9.48 1.07
C GLY A 95 4.91 -8.03 1.46
N SER A 96 4.53 -7.68 2.68
CA SER A 96 4.51 -6.32 3.25
C SER A 96 3.51 -5.37 2.56
N CYS A 97 2.72 -5.86 1.61
CA CYS A 97 1.74 -5.09 0.88
C CYS A 97 0.52 -5.95 0.58
N THR A 98 -0.41 -6.03 1.50
CA THR A 98 -1.62 -6.87 1.41
C THR A 98 -2.40 -6.61 0.12
N MET A 99 -2.05 -7.35 -0.94
CA MET A 99 -2.65 -7.21 -2.28
C MET A 99 -3.82 -8.16 -2.43
N LYS A 100 -4.93 -7.86 -1.76
CA LYS A 100 -6.13 -8.69 -1.82
C LYS A 100 -7.16 -8.19 -2.84
N TYR A 101 -8.03 -9.09 -3.27
CA TYR A 101 -9.12 -8.75 -4.18
C TYR A 101 -10.00 -7.65 -3.60
N ASN A 102 -10.29 -6.64 -4.41
CA ASN A 102 -11.16 -5.53 -4.03
C ASN A 102 -12.60 -5.85 -4.49
N PRO A 103 -13.59 -5.94 -3.59
CA PRO A 103 -14.95 -6.27 -3.95
C PRO A 103 -15.57 -5.28 -4.93
N VAL A 104 -16.22 -5.77 -5.98
CA VAL A 104 -16.86 -4.92 -7.02
C VAL A 104 -17.95 -4.05 -6.41
N VAL A 105 -18.67 -4.54 -5.41
CA VAL A 105 -19.71 -3.78 -4.72
C VAL A 105 -19.16 -2.51 -4.06
N ASP A 106 -17.93 -2.54 -3.54
CA ASP A 106 -17.30 -1.36 -2.94
C ASP A 106 -17.02 -0.28 -3.98
N GLU A 107 -16.67 -0.69 -5.21
CA GLU A 107 -16.51 0.22 -6.35
C GLU A 107 -17.83 0.84 -6.78
N GLU A 108 -18.90 0.05 -6.82
CA GLU A 108 -20.25 0.53 -7.18
C GLU A 108 -20.76 1.55 -6.16
N LEU A 109 -20.59 1.26 -4.86
CA LEU A 109 -21.00 2.16 -3.79
C LEU A 109 -20.21 3.47 -3.79
N ALA A 110 -18.91 3.43 -4.06
CA ALA A 110 -18.08 4.63 -4.14
C ALA A 110 -18.42 5.54 -5.36
N ARG A 111 -19.11 5.00 -6.37
CA ARG A 111 -19.57 5.73 -7.57
C ARG A 111 -20.98 6.32 -7.44
N LEU A 112 -21.68 6.06 -6.34
CA LEU A 112 -22.99 6.67 -6.12
C LEU A 112 -22.87 8.20 -6.18
N ALA A 113 -23.74 8.85 -6.93
CA ALA A 113 -23.71 10.30 -7.16
C ALA A 113 -23.65 11.12 -5.86
N GLY A 114 -24.36 10.68 -4.81
CA GLY A 114 -24.34 11.30 -3.51
C GLY A 114 -22.98 11.26 -2.79
N PHE A 115 -22.04 10.42 -3.25
CA PHE A 115 -20.67 10.36 -2.75
C PHE A 115 -19.63 10.84 -3.77
N ALA A 116 -19.86 10.61 -5.06
CA ALA A 116 -18.90 10.91 -6.11
C ALA A 116 -18.99 12.37 -6.60
N ASP A 117 -20.20 12.95 -6.62
CA ASP A 117 -20.48 14.25 -7.22
C ASP A 117 -20.56 15.37 -6.17
N ILE A 118 -19.91 15.21 -5.04
CA ILE A 118 -19.81 16.23 -3.97
C ILE A 118 -18.41 16.85 -3.93
N HIS A 119 -18.33 18.06 -3.39
CA HIS A 119 -17.06 18.75 -3.19
C HIS A 119 -16.77 18.92 -1.67
N PRO A 120 -15.52 18.74 -1.19
CA PRO A 120 -15.21 18.82 0.23
C PRO A 120 -15.43 20.20 0.87
N TYR A 121 -15.60 21.27 0.08
CA TYR A 121 -15.91 22.61 0.55
C TYR A 121 -17.38 23.02 0.38
N GLN A 122 -18.26 22.05 0.08
CA GLN A 122 -19.69 22.31 0.20
C GLN A 122 -20.09 22.57 1.67
N ASP A 123 -21.22 23.26 1.86
CA ASP A 123 -21.76 23.47 3.21
C ASP A 123 -22.01 22.10 3.89
N ALA A 124 -21.66 22.01 5.16
CA ALA A 124 -21.85 20.78 5.93
C ALA A 124 -23.31 20.31 5.93
N GLY A 125 -24.28 21.25 5.81
CA GLY A 125 -25.69 20.92 5.71
C GLY A 125 -26.06 20.12 4.45
N ASP A 126 -25.34 20.31 3.35
CA ASP A 126 -25.59 19.66 2.06
C ASP A 126 -24.96 18.26 1.96
N VAL A 127 -23.98 17.95 2.82
CA VAL A 127 -23.17 16.73 2.76
C VAL A 127 -23.29 15.86 4.03
N GLN A 128 -24.42 15.91 4.71
CA GLN A 128 -24.64 15.20 5.97
C GLN A 128 -24.42 13.71 5.88
N GLY A 129 -24.80 13.05 4.79
CA GLY A 129 -24.57 11.61 4.59
C GLY A 129 -23.08 11.27 4.45
N ALA A 130 -22.29 12.13 3.82
CA ALA A 130 -20.84 11.94 3.74
C ALA A 130 -20.16 12.13 5.10
N LEU A 131 -20.55 13.13 5.87
CA LEU A 131 -20.05 13.36 7.23
C LEU A 131 -20.48 12.25 8.19
N GLN A 132 -21.71 11.74 8.06
CA GLN A 132 -22.19 10.59 8.82
C GLN A 132 -21.31 9.37 8.54
N LEU A 133 -21.06 9.04 7.26
CA LEU A 133 -20.19 7.93 6.88
C LEU A 133 -18.79 8.06 7.50
N MET A 134 -18.21 9.25 7.45
CA MET A 134 -16.88 9.50 8.06
C MET A 134 -16.91 9.30 9.56
N TRP A 135 -17.92 9.81 10.25
CA TRP A 135 -18.07 9.64 11.68
C TRP A 135 -18.27 8.17 12.09
N GLU A 136 -19.11 7.45 11.36
CA GLU A 136 -19.36 6.01 11.61
C GLU A 136 -18.10 5.19 11.31
N LEU A 137 -17.39 5.47 10.21
CA LEU A 137 -16.13 4.79 9.90
C LEU A 137 -15.08 5.02 11.00
N GLU A 138 -14.94 6.25 11.50
CA GLU A 138 -14.07 6.52 12.64
C GLU A 138 -14.43 5.63 13.84
N ARG A 139 -15.71 5.52 14.19
CA ARG A 139 -16.18 4.66 15.32
C ARG A 139 -15.87 3.18 15.09
N LEU A 140 -16.12 2.67 13.89
CA LEU A 140 -15.79 1.29 13.52
C LEU A 140 -14.28 1.01 13.63
N LEU A 141 -13.46 1.92 13.14
CA LEU A 141 -12.01 1.79 13.24
C LEU A 141 -11.52 1.91 14.68
N CYS A 142 -12.12 2.76 15.51
CA CYS A 142 -11.86 2.83 16.96
C CYS A 142 -12.16 1.49 17.64
N GLU A 143 -13.29 0.88 17.33
CA GLU A 143 -13.66 -0.43 17.90
C GLU A 143 -12.67 -1.53 17.48
N ILE A 144 -12.30 -1.57 16.20
CA ILE A 144 -11.34 -2.54 15.65
C ILE A 144 -9.95 -2.40 16.27
N THR A 145 -9.54 -1.17 16.59
CA THR A 145 -8.16 -0.90 17.06
C THR A 145 -8.04 -0.72 18.56
N GLY A 146 -9.13 -0.50 19.28
CA GLY A 146 -9.12 -0.12 20.71
C GLY A 146 -8.65 1.33 20.93
N MET A 147 -8.67 2.19 19.91
CA MET A 147 -8.32 3.60 20.03
C MET A 147 -9.53 4.45 20.44
N ALA A 148 -9.27 5.57 21.12
CA ALA A 148 -10.31 6.50 21.54
C ALA A 148 -10.86 7.32 20.37
N ARG A 149 -9.98 7.83 19.51
CA ARG A 149 -10.33 8.64 18.33
C ARG A 149 -9.38 8.31 17.16
N ILE A 150 -9.88 8.53 15.93
CA ILE A 150 -9.11 8.30 14.70
C ILE A 150 -9.31 9.46 13.72
N SER A 151 -8.19 10.03 13.22
CA SER A 151 -8.21 10.96 12.09
C SER A 151 -8.18 10.19 10.77
N LEU A 152 -9.10 10.51 9.86
CA LEU A 152 -9.17 9.92 8.52
C LEU A 152 -8.35 10.70 7.47
N GLN A 153 -7.68 11.78 7.86
CA GLN A 153 -7.03 12.71 6.93
C GLN A 153 -5.80 12.16 6.21
N PRO A 154 -4.88 11.40 6.83
CA PRO A 154 -3.64 11.02 6.17
C PRO A 154 -3.87 10.22 4.89
N ALA A 155 -3.10 10.56 3.84
CA ALA A 155 -3.31 10.05 2.48
C ALA A 155 -2.86 8.61 2.28
N ALA A 156 -1.93 8.14 3.11
CA ALA A 156 -1.33 6.80 3.02
C ALA A 156 -0.63 6.44 4.34
N GLY A 157 -0.08 5.22 4.45
CA GLY A 157 0.62 4.74 5.64
C GLY A 157 1.75 5.66 6.09
N ALA A 158 2.70 5.98 5.19
CA ALA A 158 3.82 6.87 5.51
C ALA A 158 3.38 8.27 5.96
N HIS A 159 2.28 8.80 5.41
CA HIS A 159 1.70 10.06 5.90
C HIS A 159 1.05 9.87 7.28
N GLY A 160 0.45 8.71 7.55
CA GLY A 160 -0.04 8.32 8.87
C GLY A 160 1.09 8.20 9.88
N GLU A 161 2.22 7.57 9.51
CA GLU A 161 3.42 7.48 10.33
C GLU A 161 3.91 8.87 10.77
N TRP A 162 4.13 9.76 9.80
CA TRP A 162 4.56 11.12 10.08
C TRP A 162 3.55 11.88 10.95
N THR A 163 2.26 11.75 10.66
CA THR A 163 1.19 12.41 11.43
C THR A 163 1.19 11.95 12.88
N GLY A 164 1.28 10.63 13.12
CA GLY A 164 1.33 10.07 14.47
C GLY A 164 2.56 10.53 15.25
N LEU A 165 3.73 10.57 14.61
CA LEU A 165 4.95 11.08 15.23
C LEU A 165 4.84 12.58 15.56
N ARG A 166 4.18 13.38 14.72
CA ARG A 166 3.90 14.80 15.02
C ARG A 166 2.98 14.97 16.23
N MET A 167 1.96 14.09 16.38
CA MET A 167 1.10 14.10 17.57
C MET A 167 1.87 13.71 18.82
N ILE A 168 2.76 12.73 18.76
CA ILE A 168 3.65 12.35 19.87
C ILE A 168 4.54 13.53 20.29
N GLN A 169 5.13 14.24 19.33
CA GLN A 169 5.94 15.43 19.62
C GLN A 169 5.10 16.54 20.28
N ALA A 170 3.90 16.80 19.79
CA ALA A 170 3.00 17.79 20.36
C ALA A 170 2.58 17.43 21.78
N TYR A 171 2.29 16.15 22.04
CA TYR A 171 1.99 15.62 23.37
C TYR A 171 3.15 15.87 24.36
N HIS A 172 4.36 15.51 23.98
CA HIS A 172 5.54 15.73 24.84
C HIS A 172 5.81 17.22 25.05
N ALA A 173 5.71 18.03 24.01
CA ALA A 173 5.88 19.48 24.09
C ALA A 173 4.87 20.15 25.05
N ALA A 174 3.59 19.74 24.99
CA ALA A 174 2.55 20.26 25.89
C ALA A 174 2.79 19.91 27.36
N ARG A 175 3.58 18.89 27.64
CA ARG A 175 4.00 18.47 28.98
C ARG A 175 5.35 19.05 29.42
N GLY A 176 6.00 19.84 28.56
CA GLY A 176 7.34 20.40 28.83
C GLY A 176 8.50 19.46 28.52
N ASP A 177 8.24 18.26 27.98
CA ASP A 177 9.23 17.23 27.68
C ASP A 177 9.87 17.40 26.29
N THR A 178 10.25 18.62 25.93
CA THR A 178 10.80 18.98 24.61
C THR A 178 12.15 18.33 24.29
N HIS A 179 12.81 17.74 25.29
CA HIS A 179 14.07 17.00 25.15
C HIS A 179 13.90 15.60 24.58
N ARG A 180 12.67 15.07 24.45
CA ARG A 180 12.38 13.77 23.86
C ARG A 180 12.46 13.82 22.34
N SER A 181 13.62 13.45 21.81
CA SER A 181 13.98 13.61 20.39
C SER A 181 14.31 12.28 19.69
N ARG A 182 14.14 11.13 20.37
CA ARG A 182 14.52 9.81 19.86
C ARG A 182 13.32 8.91 19.65
N VAL A 183 13.39 8.06 18.61
CA VAL A 183 12.47 6.96 18.38
C VAL A 183 13.26 5.67 18.28
N LEU A 184 12.87 4.66 19.08
CA LEU A 184 13.43 3.32 18.97
C LEU A 184 12.66 2.55 17.90
N ILE A 185 13.36 1.94 16.94
CA ILE A 185 12.78 1.22 15.81
C ILE A 185 13.50 -0.13 15.64
N PRO A 186 12.78 -1.27 15.63
CA PRO A 186 13.39 -2.58 15.38
C PRO A 186 14.06 -2.64 13.99
N ASP A 187 15.16 -3.41 13.90
CA ASP A 187 15.89 -3.64 12.65
C ASP A 187 15.08 -4.41 11.60
N SER A 188 14.02 -5.11 12.03
CA SER A 188 13.04 -5.78 11.19
C SER A 188 11.92 -4.84 10.68
N ALA A 189 11.89 -3.56 11.11
CA ALA A 189 10.84 -2.62 10.72
C ALA A 189 10.87 -2.30 9.23
N HIS A 190 9.72 -1.89 8.70
CA HIS A 190 9.63 -1.39 7.33
C HIS A 190 10.49 -0.12 7.16
N GLY A 191 11.13 0.02 6.00
CA GLY A 191 12.03 1.15 5.71
C GLY A 191 11.38 2.55 5.78
N THR A 192 10.06 2.63 5.71
CA THR A 192 9.32 3.89 5.88
C THR A 192 9.32 4.40 7.32
N ASN A 193 9.42 3.52 8.32
CA ASN A 193 9.39 3.92 9.72
C ASN A 193 10.58 4.83 10.09
N PRO A 194 11.86 4.45 9.83
CA PRO A 194 12.98 5.35 10.07
C PRO A 194 12.94 6.60 9.18
N ALA A 195 12.45 6.50 7.95
CA ALA A 195 12.31 7.64 7.05
C ALA A 195 11.30 8.66 7.59
N SER A 196 10.13 8.21 8.07
CA SER A 196 9.10 9.06 8.68
C SER A 196 9.57 9.71 9.97
N ALA A 197 10.33 8.98 10.81
CA ALA A 197 10.92 9.53 12.03
C ALA A 197 11.94 10.63 11.71
N THR A 198 12.80 10.41 10.73
CA THR A 198 13.76 11.41 10.25
C THR A 198 13.06 12.63 9.66
N LEU A 199 12.01 12.44 8.86
CA LEU A 199 11.19 13.52 8.31
C LEU A 199 10.50 14.35 9.40
N ALA A 200 10.11 13.71 10.51
CA ALA A 200 9.57 14.39 11.69
C ALA A 200 10.65 15.13 12.51
N GLY A 201 11.93 14.99 12.17
CA GLY A 201 13.05 15.59 12.88
C GLY A 201 13.48 14.83 14.13
N LEU A 202 13.18 13.52 14.20
CA LEU A 202 13.55 12.65 15.32
C LEU A 202 14.79 11.83 14.99
N GLU A 203 15.63 11.58 16.00
CA GLU A 203 16.79 10.69 15.93
C GLU A 203 16.31 9.23 16.00
N VAL A 204 16.70 8.42 15.02
CA VAL A 204 16.37 6.98 14.99
C VAL A 204 17.43 6.19 15.72
N VAL A 205 17.00 5.34 16.65
CA VAL A 205 17.84 4.36 17.32
C VAL A 205 17.34 2.96 16.97
N THR A 206 18.17 2.18 16.28
CA THR A 206 17.79 0.83 15.84
C THR A 206 17.92 -0.14 17.01
N ILE A 207 16.87 -0.95 17.23
CA ILE A 207 16.80 -2.02 18.21
C ILE A 207 16.96 -3.36 17.48
N ARG A 208 17.73 -4.26 18.09
CA ARG A 208 18.02 -5.57 17.52
C ARG A 208 16.86 -6.55 17.71
N SER A 209 16.73 -7.44 16.74
CA SER A 209 15.86 -8.61 16.85
C SER A 209 16.59 -9.81 17.39
N ASN A 210 15.86 -10.71 18.07
CA ASN A 210 16.31 -12.02 18.51
C ASN A 210 16.43 -12.98 17.30
N PRO A 211 17.14 -14.13 17.44
CA PRO A 211 17.21 -15.13 16.36
C PRO A 211 15.87 -15.73 15.96
N ASP A 212 14.84 -15.66 16.81
CA ASP A 212 13.48 -16.09 16.52
C ASP A 212 12.67 -15.04 15.74
N GLY A 213 13.27 -13.89 15.45
CA GLY A 213 12.67 -12.78 14.69
C GLY A 213 11.87 -11.80 15.55
N THR A 214 11.75 -11.99 16.85
CA THR A 214 11.08 -11.05 17.76
C THR A 214 12.03 -9.92 18.22
N VAL A 215 11.47 -8.82 18.71
CA VAL A 215 12.26 -7.71 19.28
C VAL A 215 13.01 -8.14 20.56
N ASP A 216 14.28 -7.78 20.68
CA ASP A 216 15.05 -8.00 21.91
C ASP A 216 14.66 -6.98 22.99
N VAL A 217 13.83 -7.42 23.95
CA VAL A 217 13.36 -6.60 25.10
C VAL A 217 14.53 -6.03 25.91
N ALA A 218 15.63 -6.78 26.07
CA ALA A 218 16.80 -6.30 26.79
C ALA A 218 17.52 -5.17 26.03
N ASP A 219 17.51 -5.23 24.70
CA ASP A 219 18.04 -4.14 23.87
C ASP A 219 17.15 -2.90 23.93
N VAL A 220 15.82 -3.08 23.92
CA VAL A 220 14.88 -1.98 24.18
C VAL A 220 15.19 -1.31 25.52
N ALA A 221 15.25 -2.09 26.61
CA ALA A 221 15.51 -1.57 27.96
C ALA A 221 16.84 -0.80 28.08
N ARG A 222 17.88 -1.25 27.34
CA ARG A 222 19.20 -0.60 27.32
C ARG A 222 19.17 0.78 26.65
N HIS A 223 18.30 0.99 25.67
CA HIS A 223 18.21 2.24 24.91
C HIS A 223 17.11 3.20 25.42
N LEU A 224 16.26 2.74 26.36
CA LEU A 224 15.24 3.58 26.98
C LEU A 224 15.88 4.58 27.95
N ASP A 225 15.91 5.85 27.55
CA ASP A 225 16.30 6.99 28.39
C ASP A 225 15.26 8.12 28.32
N SER A 226 15.50 9.19 29.06
CA SER A 226 14.59 10.35 29.08
C SER A 226 14.45 11.09 27.76
N ARG A 227 15.30 10.82 26.75
CA ARG A 227 15.24 11.40 25.41
C ARG A 227 14.36 10.61 24.45
N VAL A 228 13.94 9.42 24.83
CA VAL A 228 13.08 8.59 23.96
C VAL A 228 11.65 9.14 23.99
N ALA A 229 11.15 9.54 22.82
CA ALA A 229 9.78 9.99 22.63
C ALA A 229 8.82 8.81 22.42
N ALA A 230 9.24 7.83 21.63
CA ALA A 230 8.43 6.66 21.32
C ALA A 230 9.26 5.43 20.93
N ILE A 231 8.63 4.27 21.03
CA ILE A 231 9.02 3.04 20.33
C ILE A 231 8.05 2.85 19.19
N MET A 232 8.53 2.68 17.96
CA MET A 232 7.71 2.47 16.77
C MET A 232 7.94 1.07 16.23
N MET A 233 6.90 0.24 16.21
CA MET A 233 7.00 -1.16 15.80
C MET A 233 5.75 -1.65 15.08
N THR A 234 5.92 -2.71 14.30
CA THR A 234 4.86 -3.42 13.60
C THR A 234 4.56 -4.73 14.34
N ASN A 235 3.30 -5.10 14.50
CA ASN A 235 2.93 -6.40 15.05
C ASN A 235 1.71 -7.00 14.30
N PRO A 236 1.83 -8.19 13.66
CA PRO A 236 3.07 -8.97 13.46
C PRO A 236 4.13 -8.16 12.72
N ASN A 237 5.41 -8.45 13.00
CA ASN A 237 6.52 -7.74 12.38
C ASN A 237 6.72 -8.14 10.90
N THR A 238 7.66 -7.51 10.22
CA THR A 238 7.93 -7.71 8.78
C THR A 238 8.44 -9.12 8.43
N LEU A 239 8.85 -9.91 9.42
CA LEU A 239 9.16 -11.34 9.21
C LEU A 239 7.91 -12.24 9.30
N GLY A 240 6.75 -11.65 9.53
CA GLY A 240 5.49 -12.34 9.77
C GLY A 240 5.33 -12.89 11.19
N VAL A 241 6.19 -12.52 12.12
CA VAL A 241 6.22 -13.06 13.49
C VAL A 241 5.46 -12.15 14.44
N PHE A 242 4.59 -12.73 15.29
CA PHE A 242 3.89 -11.99 16.33
C PHE A 242 4.86 -11.63 17.47
N GLU A 243 4.88 -10.37 17.86
CA GLU A 243 5.70 -9.85 18.97
C GLU A 243 5.08 -10.24 20.32
N LYS A 244 5.45 -11.42 20.80
CA LYS A 244 4.89 -12.03 22.01
C LYS A 244 5.12 -11.22 23.29
N ASP A 245 6.19 -10.44 23.33
CA ASP A 245 6.59 -9.65 24.48
C ASP A 245 6.10 -8.18 24.41
N VAL A 246 5.14 -7.89 23.54
CA VAL A 246 4.61 -6.52 23.31
C VAL A 246 4.10 -5.86 24.60
N LEU A 247 3.43 -6.60 25.48
CA LEU A 247 2.95 -6.06 26.76
C LEU A 247 4.09 -5.63 27.69
N GLU A 248 5.19 -6.37 27.70
CA GLU A 248 6.39 -6.00 28.48
C GLU A 248 7.08 -4.79 27.85
N ILE A 249 7.19 -4.74 26.53
CA ILE A 249 7.73 -3.57 25.81
C ILE A 249 6.88 -2.33 26.13
N ALA A 250 5.55 -2.44 26.09
CA ALA A 250 4.65 -1.33 26.45
C ALA A 250 4.87 -0.87 27.90
N ARG A 251 4.95 -1.81 28.83
CA ARG A 251 5.14 -1.52 30.25
C ARG A 251 6.45 -0.77 30.52
N ILE A 252 7.57 -1.21 29.93
CA ILE A 252 8.87 -0.53 30.14
C ILE A 252 8.95 0.81 29.43
N ALA A 253 8.33 0.95 28.24
CA ALA A 253 8.22 2.21 27.51
C ALA A 253 7.47 3.26 28.32
N HIS A 254 6.28 2.92 28.81
CA HIS A 254 5.44 3.82 29.62
C HIS A 254 6.11 4.17 30.95
N ALA A 255 6.79 3.23 31.61
CA ALA A 255 7.56 3.51 32.83
C ALA A 255 8.68 4.52 32.60
N ALA A 256 9.28 4.56 31.40
CA ALA A 256 10.26 5.55 30.99
C ALA A 256 9.63 6.87 30.45
N GLY A 257 8.29 6.94 30.38
CA GLY A 257 7.54 8.08 29.83
C GLY A 257 7.58 8.18 28.32
N ALA A 258 8.02 7.14 27.61
CA ALA A 258 7.92 7.04 26.17
C ALA A 258 6.55 6.46 25.76
N LEU A 259 6.10 6.80 24.55
CA LEU A 259 4.87 6.27 23.96
C LEU A 259 5.14 5.06 23.06
N LEU A 260 4.13 4.24 22.82
CA LEU A 260 4.22 3.10 21.92
C LEU A 260 3.41 3.37 20.65
N TYR A 261 4.08 3.29 19.50
CA TYR A 261 3.50 3.51 18.18
C TYR A 261 3.36 2.19 17.42
N TYR A 262 2.15 1.91 16.96
CA TYR A 262 1.82 0.74 16.13
C TYR A 262 1.80 1.09 14.64
N ASP A 263 2.70 0.49 13.88
CA ASP A 263 2.57 0.43 12.43
C ASP A 263 1.52 -0.61 12.05
N GLY A 264 0.34 -0.13 11.64
CA GLY A 264 -0.82 -0.97 11.34
C GLY A 264 -0.83 -1.56 9.93
N ALA A 265 0.30 -1.54 9.22
CA ALA A 265 0.40 -2.15 7.89
C ALA A 265 0.01 -3.64 7.90
N ASN A 266 0.30 -4.35 9.00
CA ASN A 266 0.08 -5.78 9.18
C ASN A 266 -1.20 -6.13 9.99
N LEU A 267 -2.12 -5.18 10.16
CA LEU A 267 -3.37 -5.42 10.89
C LEU A 267 -4.22 -6.54 10.28
N ASN A 268 -4.00 -6.89 9.01
CA ASN A 268 -4.72 -7.99 8.34
C ASN A 268 -4.60 -9.33 9.07
N ALA A 269 -3.55 -9.53 9.85
CA ALA A 269 -3.36 -10.73 10.68
C ALA A 269 -4.16 -10.71 11.99
N LEU A 270 -4.69 -9.56 12.42
CA LEU A 270 -5.22 -9.36 13.76
C LEU A 270 -6.65 -8.81 13.77
N VAL A 271 -7.16 -8.30 12.65
CA VAL A 271 -8.46 -7.64 12.58
C VAL A 271 -9.57 -8.52 13.12
N GLY A 272 -10.34 -8.00 14.06
CA GLY A 272 -11.41 -8.73 14.73
C GLY A 272 -10.98 -9.75 15.79
N LEU A 273 -9.67 -10.01 15.96
CA LEU A 273 -9.12 -10.97 16.93
C LEU A 273 -8.38 -10.28 18.08
N ALA A 274 -7.57 -9.27 17.78
CA ALA A 274 -6.79 -8.55 18.77
C ALA A 274 -6.70 -7.06 18.40
N ARG A 275 -6.74 -6.19 19.41
CA ARG A 275 -6.75 -4.75 19.22
C ARG A 275 -5.42 -4.14 19.67
N PRO A 276 -4.76 -3.32 18.85
CA PRO A 276 -3.51 -2.66 19.23
C PRO A 276 -3.59 -1.87 20.54
N GLY A 277 -4.72 -1.18 20.79
CA GLY A 277 -4.93 -0.46 22.05
C GLY A 277 -4.84 -1.34 23.28
N ASP A 278 -5.36 -2.58 23.23
CA ASP A 278 -5.30 -3.53 24.33
C ASP A 278 -3.88 -4.10 24.54
N MET A 279 -3.00 -3.96 23.53
CA MET A 279 -1.58 -4.33 23.63
C MET A 279 -0.72 -3.19 24.21
N GLY A 280 -1.32 -2.04 24.54
CA GLY A 280 -0.62 -0.90 25.11
C GLY A 280 -0.06 0.10 24.10
N PHE A 281 -0.47 0.05 22.84
CA PHE A 281 -0.12 1.07 21.86
C PHE A 281 -0.92 2.35 22.09
N ASP A 282 -0.21 3.49 22.03
CA ASP A 282 -0.78 4.84 22.24
C ASP A 282 -1.22 5.49 20.94
N VAL A 283 -0.52 5.18 19.86
CA VAL A 283 -0.79 5.68 18.50
C VAL A 283 -0.76 4.51 17.53
N VAL A 284 -1.70 4.51 16.58
CA VAL A 284 -1.77 3.51 15.50
C VAL A 284 -2.00 4.21 14.17
N HIS A 285 -1.30 3.85 13.11
CA HIS A 285 -1.78 4.15 11.77
C HIS A 285 -2.34 2.89 11.10
N LEU A 286 -3.26 3.08 10.18
CA LEU A 286 -3.87 2.01 9.40
C LEU A 286 -3.61 2.23 7.92
N ASN A 287 -3.67 1.13 7.16
CA ASN A 287 -3.65 1.18 5.71
C ASN A 287 -4.98 0.62 5.18
N LEU A 288 -5.93 1.51 4.82
CA LEU A 288 -7.22 1.05 4.31
C LEU A 288 -7.09 0.23 3.02
N HIS A 289 -6.06 0.55 2.23
CA HIS A 289 -5.70 -0.15 1.00
C HIS A 289 -5.00 -1.51 1.22
N LYS A 290 -4.85 -1.94 2.47
CA LYS A 290 -4.37 -3.27 2.87
C LYS A 290 -5.51 -4.03 3.55
N THR A 291 -5.66 -3.91 4.86
CA THR A 291 -6.64 -4.65 5.66
C THR A 291 -8.08 -4.47 5.19
N PHE A 292 -8.46 -3.28 4.73
CA PHE A 292 -9.84 -2.98 4.36
C PHE A 292 -10.10 -2.95 2.85
N SER A 293 -9.25 -3.60 2.08
CA SER A 293 -9.46 -3.98 0.67
C SER A 293 -9.77 -2.82 -0.28
N THR A 294 -9.26 -1.62 -0.02
CA THR A 294 -9.39 -0.53 -1.00
C THR A 294 -8.28 -0.60 -2.05
N PRO A 295 -8.47 -0.06 -3.27
CA PRO A 295 -7.47 -0.14 -4.32
C PRO A 295 -6.13 0.52 -3.96
N HIS A 296 -5.01 -0.06 -4.43
CA HIS A 296 -3.68 0.56 -4.38
C HIS A 296 -3.44 1.56 -5.53
N GLY A 297 -4.12 1.37 -6.64
CA GLY A 297 -4.04 2.24 -7.81
C GLY A 297 -2.66 2.34 -8.46
N GLY A 298 -1.83 1.29 -8.35
CA GLY A 298 -0.47 1.32 -8.90
C GLY A 298 0.46 2.34 -8.24
N GLY A 299 0.31 2.56 -6.93
CA GLY A 299 1.03 3.60 -6.18
C GLY A 299 0.24 4.91 -6.05
N GLY A 300 -1.04 4.87 -6.34
CA GLY A 300 -1.98 6.00 -6.32
C GLY A 300 -2.75 6.13 -5.01
N PRO A 301 -4.08 6.14 -5.09
CA PRO A 301 -4.93 6.46 -3.95
C PRO A 301 -4.83 5.38 -2.89
N GLY A 302 -4.49 5.79 -1.69
CA GLY A 302 -4.57 4.97 -0.49
C GLY A 302 -5.31 5.74 0.58
N SER A 303 -5.22 5.27 1.83
CA SER A 303 -5.63 6.03 3.01
C SER A 303 -4.90 5.50 4.22
N GLY A 304 -4.46 6.39 5.10
CA GLY A 304 -3.66 6.07 6.27
C GLY A 304 -4.23 6.67 7.56
N PRO A 305 -5.45 6.31 7.98
CA PRO A 305 -6.03 6.79 9.23
C PRO A 305 -5.07 6.62 10.41
N VAL A 306 -5.08 7.59 11.32
CA VAL A 306 -4.26 7.55 12.54
C VAL A 306 -5.14 7.64 13.76
N GLY A 307 -5.06 6.60 14.60
CA GLY A 307 -5.78 6.48 15.86
C GLY A 307 -4.87 6.77 17.06
N VAL A 308 -5.49 7.24 18.13
CA VAL A 308 -4.81 7.58 19.37
C VAL A 308 -5.62 7.18 20.59
N THR A 309 -4.93 6.93 21.71
CA THR A 309 -5.55 6.80 23.03
C THR A 309 -6.10 8.15 23.50
N GLU A 310 -6.92 8.12 24.58
CA GLU A 310 -7.57 9.31 25.15
C GLU A 310 -6.57 10.44 25.43
N ALA A 311 -5.39 10.12 25.93
CA ALA A 311 -4.34 11.08 26.28
C ALA A 311 -3.85 11.95 25.10
N LEU A 312 -4.03 11.48 23.86
CA LEU A 312 -3.56 12.17 22.65
C LEU A 312 -4.70 12.77 21.80
N THR A 313 -5.96 12.59 22.18
CA THR A 313 -7.10 13.06 21.36
C THR A 313 -7.09 14.56 21.07
N ALA A 314 -6.57 15.36 21.99
CA ALA A 314 -6.46 16.82 21.82
C ALA A 314 -5.51 17.24 20.68
N PHE A 315 -4.59 16.36 20.26
CA PHE A 315 -3.56 16.64 19.26
C PHE A 315 -3.95 16.18 17.84
N LEU A 316 -5.12 15.57 17.66
CA LEU A 316 -5.60 15.11 16.36
C LEU A 316 -5.59 16.21 15.30
N PRO A 317 -5.33 15.89 14.03
CA PRO A 317 -5.47 16.83 12.91
C PRO A 317 -6.86 17.44 12.80
N LEU A 318 -6.94 18.71 12.36
CA LEU A 318 -8.18 19.44 12.12
C LEU A 318 -8.66 19.32 10.66
N PRO A 319 -9.99 19.37 10.43
CA PRO A 319 -11.06 19.24 11.41
C PRO A 319 -11.31 17.78 11.80
N THR A 320 -12.00 17.57 12.91
CA THR A 320 -12.63 16.28 13.22
C THR A 320 -14.11 16.31 12.86
N VAL A 321 -14.70 15.15 12.58
CA VAL A 321 -16.15 15.06 12.36
C VAL A 321 -16.82 14.81 13.71
N GLU A 322 -17.72 15.69 14.11
CA GLU A 322 -18.46 15.58 15.37
C GLU A 322 -19.96 15.41 15.10
N ARG A 323 -20.65 14.77 16.04
CA ARG A 323 -22.10 14.60 16.00
C ARG A 323 -22.76 15.44 17.09
N ASP A 324 -23.68 16.31 16.67
CA ASP A 324 -24.55 17.07 17.56
C ASP A 324 -26.02 16.69 17.28
N GLY A 325 -26.60 15.91 18.18
CA GLY A 325 -27.95 15.36 17.99
C GLY A 325 -28.04 14.48 16.73
N SER A 326 -28.80 14.96 15.75
CA SER A 326 -28.98 14.31 14.44
C SER A 326 -28.09 14.91 13.33
N ARG A 327 -27.26 15.90 13.64
CA ARG A 327 -26.41 16.61 12.67
C ARG A 327 -24.95 16.22 12.85
N TYR A 328 -24.22 16.25 11.72
CA TYR A 328 -22.77 16.06 11.67
C TYR A 328 -22.11 17.36 11.25
N LEU A 329 -21.03 17.72 11.90
CA LEU A 329 -20.31 18.97 11.67
C LEU A 329 -18.79 18.75 11.65
N LEU A 330 -18.07 19.72 11.08
CA LEU A 330 -16.61 19.74 11.07
C LEU A 330 -16.15 20.67 12.22
N ASP A 331 -15.51 20.07 13.22
CA ASP A 331 -14.96 20.81 14.35
C ASP A 331 -13.53 21.26 14.05
N HIS A 332 -13.33 22.58 14.04
CA HIS A 332 -12.05 23.26 13.83
C HIS A 332 -11.47 23.84 15.11
N ASP A 333 -12.19 23.80 16.24
CA ASP A 333 -11.80 24.46 17.50
C ASP A 333 -11.10 23.48 18.44
N ARG A 334 -9.84 23.17 18.13
CA ARG A 334 -8.96 22.31 18.92
C ARG A 334 -7.60 22.96 19.12
N PRO A 335 -7.40 23.73 20.17
CA PRO A 335 -6.19 24.56 20.35
C PRO A 335 -4.87 23.80 20.41
N LEU A 336 -4.88 22.53 20.84
CA LEU A 336 -3.69 21.68 20.93
C LEU A 336 -3.45 20.82 19.68
N SER A 337 -4.35 20.90 18.69
CA SER A 337 -4.21 20.13 17.45
C SER A 337 -2.91 20.45 16.72
N ILE A 338 -2.34 19.46 16.06
CA ILE A 338 -1.20 19.66 15.13
C ILE A 338 -1.60 20.39 13.83
N GLY A 339 -2.88 20.77 13.68
CA GLY A 339 -3.39 21.44 12.50
C GLY A 339 -3.77 20.51 11.36
N LYS A 340 -3.98 21.06 10.17
CA LYS A 340 -4.26 20.25 8.96
C LYS A 340 -3.00 19.56 8.47
N VAL A 341 -3.11 18.28 8.16
CA VAL A 341 -2.02 17.50 7.56
C VAL A 341 -2.13 17.38 6.03
N ARG A 342 -3.28 17.79 5.47
CA ARG A 342 -3.52 17.88 4.03
C ARG A 342 -4.67 18.86 3.70
N SER A 343 -4.89 19.12 2.40
CA SER A 343 -5.86 20.12 1.93
C SER A 343 -7.32 19.79 2.26
N TYR A 344 -7.70 18.50 2.18
CA TYR A 344 -9.06 18.02 2.41
C TYR A 344 -9.13 17.09 3.62
N TYR A 345 -10.23 16.36 3.78
CA TYR A 345 -10.55 15.60 4.99
C TYR A 345 -10.22 14.11 4.89
N GLY A 346 -9.48 13.71 3.87
CA GLY A 346 -9.11 12.31 3.56
C GLY A 346 -9.40 11.97 2.10
N ASN A 347 -9.05 10.76 1.70
CA ASN A 347 -9.39 10.21 0.37
C ASN A 347 -10.82 9.63 0.43
N PHE A 348 -11.84 10.47 0.29
CA PHE A 348 -13.22 10.14 0.61
C PHE A 348 -13.72 8.88 -0.10
N GLY A 349 -13.44 8.71 -1.40
CA GLY A 349 -13.79 7.48 -2.11
C GLY A 349 -13.16 6.21 -1.53
N MET A 350 -11.98 6.30 -0.89
CA MET A 350 -11.39 5.17 -0.15
C MET A 350 -12.11 4.94 1.18
N LEU A 351 -12.57 6.00 1.83
CA LEU A 351 -13.36 5.89 3.06
C LEU A 351 -14.68 5.18 2.81
N VAL A 352 -15.37 5.50 1.69
CA VAL A 352 -16.60 4.81 1.29
C VAL A 352 -16.37 3.31 1.11
N ARG A 353 -15.31 2.92 0.37
CA ARG A 353 -14.97 1.51 0.13
C ARG A 353 -14.65 0.77 1.41
N ALA A 354 -13.81 1.34 2.27
CA ALA A 354 -13.45 0.72 3.55
C ALA A 354 -14.68 0.59 4.48
N TYR A 355 -15.55 1.59 4.50
CA TYR A 355 -16.81 1.52 5.25
C TYR A 355 -17.70 0.40 4.73
N ALA A 356 -17.88 0.29 3.42
CA ALA A 356 -18.65 -0.79 2.79
C ALA A 356 -18.08 -2.17 3.13
N TYR A 357 -16.77 -2.34 3.01
CA TYR A 357 -16.06 -3.57 3.35
C TYR A 357 -16.30 -3.99 4.81
N ILE A 358 -16.09 -3.07 5.76
CA ILE A 358 -16.30 -3.36 7.19
C ILE A 358 -17.78 -3.72 7.46
N ARG A 359 -18.71 -3.00 6.86
CA ARG A 359 -20.15 -3.24 7.00
C ARG A 359 -20.59 -4.58 6.40
N ALA A 360 -19.98 -5.00 5.30
CA ALA A 360 -20.26 -6.28 4.65
C ALA A 360 -19.85 -7.48 5.54
N TYR A 361 -18.69 -7.39 6.17
CA TYR A 361 -18.26 -8.43 7.12
C TYR A 361 -18.99 -8.36 8.47
N GLY A 362 -19.25 -7.15 8.96
CA GLY A 362 -19.91 -6.97 10.26
C GLY A 362 -19.18 -7.72 11.39
N SER A 363 -19.91 -8.57 12.12
CA SER A 363 -19.36 -9.38 13.22
C SER A 363 -18.41 -10.50 12.77
N SER A 364 -18.41 -10.85 11.48
CA SER A 364 -17.52 -11.88 10.91
C SER A 364 -16.16 -11.32 10.47
N ILE A 365 -15.79 -10.10 10.82
CA ILE A 365 -14.54 -9.48 10.34
C ILE A 365 -13.29 -10.24 10.79
N SER A 366 -13.36 -11.06 11.86
CA SER A 366 -12.26 -11.93 12.28
C SER A 366 -11.91 -13.01 11.26
N GLU A 367 -12.87 -13.41 10.40
CA GLU A 367 -12.63 -14.39 9.34
C GLU A 367 -11.55 -13.92 8.36
N VAL A 368 -11.38 -12.61 8.21
CA VAL A 368 -10.31 -12.00 7.40
C VAL A 368 -8.94 -12.42 7.95
N ALA A 369 -8.70 -12.22 9.25
CA ALA A 369 -7.42 -12.55 9.88
C ALA A 369 -7.21 -14.06 9.96
N GLU A 370 -8.23 -14.82 10.32
CA GLU A 370 -8.18 -16.28 10.43
C GLU A 370 -7.77 -16.93 9.10
N ASN A 371 -8.43 -16.53 7.99
CA ASN A 371 -8.14 -17.07 6.67
C ASN A 371 -6.81 -16.54 6.12
N ALA A 372 -6.41 -15.29 6.40
CA ALA A 372 -5.12 -14.76 6.00
C ALA A 372 -3.96 -15.56 6.62
N VAL A 373 -4.05 -15.84 7.91
CA VAL A 373 -3.05 -16.66 8.64
C VAL A 373 -3.07 -18.11 8.15
N LEU A 374 -4.26 -18.69 7.94
CA LEU A 374 -4.40 -20.05 7.40
C LEU A 374 -3.74 -20.18 6.03
N ASN A 375 -4.03 -19.28 5.11
CA ASN A 375 -3.48 -19.28 3.76
C ASN A 375 -1.95 -19.12 3.76
N ALA A 376 -1.42 -18.20 4.58
CA ALA A 376 0.01 -18.00 4.70
C ALA A 376 0.73 -19.24 5.25
N ARG A 377 0.22 -19.85 6.32
CA ARG A 377 0.77 -21.06 6.90
C ARG A 377 0.68 -22.27 5.96
N TYR A 378 -0.43 -22.38 5.23
CA TYR A 378 -0.57 -23.40 4.19
C TYR A 378 0.50 -23.25 3.10
N LEU A 379 0.61 -22.06 2.51
CA LEU A 379 1.62 -21.79 1.48
C LEU A 379 3.04 -21.99 2.01
N GLN A 380 3.34 -21.52 3.23
CA GLN A 380 4.62 -21.72 3.88
C GLN A 380 4.95 -23.23 4.02
N SER A 381 3.97 -24.05 4.41
CA SER A 381 4.17 -25.49 4.56
C SER A 381 4.52 -26.17 3.22
N ARG A 382 3.92 -25.70 2.12
CA ARG A 382 4.21 -26.18 0.76
C ARG A 382 5.59 -25.76 0.27
N LEU A 383 6.07 -24.56 0.68
CA LEU A 383 7.35 -24.00 0.24
C LEU A 383 8.55 -24.43 1.08
N ARG A 384 8.37 -24.94 2.31
CA ARG A 384 9.47 -25.36 3.21
C ARG A 384 10.45 -26.39 2.60
N GLY A 385 9.98 -27.25 1.71
CA GLY A 385 10.83 -28.21 0.99
C GLY A 385 11.50 -27.63 -0.27
N ILE A 386 11.16 -26.40 -0.65
CA ILE A 386 11.61 -25.73 -1.87
C ILE A 386 12.64 -24.66 -1.53
N PHE A 387 12.31 -23.80 -0.53
CA PHE A 387 13.17 -22.72 -0.04
C PHE A 387 13.40 -22.83 1.46
N PRO A 388 14.60 -22.49 1.98
CA PRO A 388 14.80 -22.24 3.39
C PRO A 388 13.91 -21.10 3.89
N MET A 389 13.41 -21.22 5.14
CA MET A 389 12.67 -20.13 5.81
C MET A 389 13.64 -19.23 6.57
N ALA A 390 13.37 -17.91 6.57
CA ALA A 390 14.23 -16.92 7.23
C ALA A 390 14.26 -17.07 8.75
N VAL A 391 13.12 -17.46 9.33
CA VAL A 391 12.97 -17.70 10.79
C VAL A 391 12.30 -19.05 11.03
N THR A 392 12.54 -19.61 12.23
CA THR A 392 11.93 -20.88 12.65
C THR A 392 10.58 -20.69 13.34
N SER A 393 10.27 -19.47 13.78
CA SER A 393 9.01 -19.12 14.41
C SER A 393 7.80 -19.32 13.47
N GLU A 394 6.65 -19.56 14.07
CA GLU A 394 5.40 -19.63 13.32
C GLU A 394 5.05 -18.26 12.73
N SER A 395 4.72 -18.24 11.46
CA SER A 395 4.26 -17.02 10.78
C SER A 395 2.79 -16.76 10.98
N MET A 396 2.42 -15.48 10.88
CA MET A 396 1.04 -15.02 10.84
C MET A 396 0.57 -14.97 9.37
N HIS A 397 0.16 -13.81 8.85
CA HIS A 397 -0.41 -13.62 7.52
C HIS A 397 0.62 -13.59 6.37
N GLU A 398 1.89 -13.47 6.69
CA GLU A 398 3.01 -13.42 5.74
C GLU A 398 4.22 -14.16 6.29
N PHE A 399 5.16 -14.50 5.43
CA PHE A 399 6.41 -15.14 5.83
C PHE A 399 7.53 -14.82 4.84
N VAL A 400 8.77 -14.99 5.29
CA VAL A 400 9.96 -14.76 4.47
C VAL A 400 10.67 -16.08 4.23
N ALA A 401 10.85 -16.42 2.95
CA ALA A 401 11.74 -17.47 2.48
C ALA A 401 13.02 -16.84 1.92
N THR A 402 14.04 -17.67 1.69
CA THR A 402 15.30 -17.20 1.09
C THR A 402 15.81 -18.19 0.08
N THR A 403 16.48 -17.71 -0.97
CA THR A 403 17.22 -18.60 -1.88
C THR A 403 18.63 -18.89 -1.38
N LYS A 404 19.13 -18.15 -0.37
CA LYS A 404 20.42 -18.43 0.25
C LYS A 404 20.38 -19.75 1.00
N GLY A 405 21.29 -20.65 0.68
CA GLY A 405 21.32 -22.00 1.26
C GLY A 405 20.29 -22.96 0.63
N SER A 406 19.66 -22.58 -0.47
CA SER A 406 18.86 -23.51 -1.28
C SER A 406 19.74 -24.64 -1.86
N ARG A 407 19.10 -25.72 -2.32
CA ARG A 407 19.79 -26.83 -2.95
C ARG A 407 20.49 -26.47 -4.27
N VAL A 408 20.17 -25.33 -4.87
CA VAL A 408 20.79 -24.79 -6.08
C VAL A 408 21.79 -23.70 -5.70
N ALA A 409 23.06 -24.00 -5.82
CA ALA A 409 24.11 -23.02 -5.53
C ALA A 409 24.07 -21.84 -6.53
N GLY A 410 24.04 -20.61 -6.01
CA GLY A 410 24.03 -19.41 -6.85
C GLY A 410 22.65 -18.99 -7.36
N LEU A 411 21.58 -19.65 -6.93
CA LEU A 411 20.20 -19.20 -7.16
C LEU A 411 19.95 -17.88 -6.41
N ARG A 412 19.44 -16.85 -7.10
CA ARG A 412 19.12 -15.55 -6.52
C ARG A 412 17.61 -15.32 -6.46
N ALA A 413 17.17 -14.55 -5.48
CA ALA A 413 15.76 -14.18 -5.31
C ALA A 413 15.20 -13.48 -6.57
N LEU A 414 15.98 -12.60 -7.20
CA LEU A 414 15.57 -11.92 -8.43
C LEU A 414 15.37 -12.88 -9.60
N ASP A 415 16.17 -13.93 -9.72
CA ASP A 415 16.04 -14.90 -10.81
C ASP A 415 14.73 -15.68 -10.67
N VAL A 416 14.38 -16.10 -9.46
CA VAL A 416 13.07 -16.70 -9.15
C VAL A 416 11.93 -15.73 -9.45
N ALA A 417 12.04 -14.48 -8.98
CA ALA A 417 11.02 -13.46 -9.19
C ALA A 417 10.76 -13.17 -10.67
N LYS A 418 11.82 -13.10 -11.48
CA LYS A 418 11.70 -12.88 -12.94
C LYS A 418 11.11 -14.10 -13.65
N ARG A 419 11.46 -15.31 -13.23
CA ARG A 419 10.91 -16.53 -13.85
C ARG A 419 9.44 -16.77 -13.51
N LEU A 420 8.97 -16.35 -12.33
CA LEU A 420 7.55 -16.38 -11.97
C LEU A 420 6.67 -15.64 -13.00
N LEU A 421 7.16 -14.53 -13.56
CA LEU A 421 6.44 -13.76 -14.58
C LEU A 421 6.17 -14.57 -15.84
N ASP A 422 7.10 -15.42 -16.27
CA ASP A 422 6.93 -16.31 -17.43
C ASP A 422 5.84 -17.38 -17.19
N TYR A 423 5.60 -17.72 -15.92
CA TYR A 423 4.50 -18.60 -15.52
C TYR A 423 3.17 -17.86 -15.31
N GLY A 424 3.12 -16.57 -15.60
CA GLY A 424 1.93 -15.74 -15.39
C GLY A 424 1.61 -15.45 -13.92
N VAL A 425 2.59 -15.63 -13.03
CA VAL A 425 2.46 -15.41 -11.59
C VAL A 425 3.23 -14.15 -11.21
N TYR A 426 2.59 -13.24 -10.48
CA TYR A 426 3.29 -12.07 -9.96
C TYR A 426 4.29 -12.48 -8.87
N ALA A 427 5.46 -11.84 -8.90
CA ALA A 427 6.53 -12.17 -7.96
C ALA A 427 6.20 -11.73 -6.53
N PRO A 428 6.64 -12.49 -5.52
CA PRO A 428 6.66 -11.99 -4.13
C PRO A 428 7.66 -10.83 -4.00
N THR A 429 7.63 -10.14 -2.86
CA THR A 429 8.61 -9.08 -2.58
C THR A 429 10.01 -9.70 -2.47
N ALA A 430 10.93 -9.24 -3.32
CA ALA A 430 12.32 -9.70 -3.34
C ALA A 430 13.24 -8.71 -2.60
N TYR A 431 14.32 -9.25 -1.97
CA TYR A 431 15.33 -8.48 -1.23
C TYR A 431 14.80 -7.67 -0.04
N PHE A 432 13.67 -8.06 0.48
CA PHE A 432 13.06 -7.43 1.66
C PHE A 432 12.47 -8.51 2.59
N PRO A 433 12.61 -8.37 3.92
CA PRO A 433 13.34 -7.34 4.65
C PRO A 433 14.87 -7.45 4.44
N THR A 434 15.58 -6.32 4.57
CA THR A 434 17.03 -6.24 4.30
C THR A 434 17.89 -7.04 5.28
N THR A 435 17.34 -7.46 6.41
CA THR A 435 17.98 -8.35 7.39
C THR A 435 18.11 -9.80 6.89
N VAL A 436 17.34 -10.18 5.84
CA VAL A 436 17.37 -11.51 5.25
C VAL A 436 18.04 -11.47 3.88
N PRO A 437 19.23 -12.09 3.70
CA PRO A 437 19.85 -12.17 2.38
C PRO A 437 19.00 -12.97 1.39
N GLU A 438 18.93 -12.52 0.13
CA GLU A 438 18.18 -13.21 -0.93
C GLU A 438 16.73 -13.53 -0.53
N ALA A 439 16.07 -12.58 0.12
CA ALA A 439 14.72 -12.73 0.65
C ALA A 439 13.68 -12.80 -0.47
N LEU A 440 12.68 -13.66 -0.24
CA LEU A 440 11.42 -13.74 -0.97
C LEU A 440 10.30 -13.69 0.08
N MET A 441 9.54 -12.62 0.13
CA MET A 441 8.49 -12.39 1.13
C MET A 441 7.12 -12.59 0.51
N PHE A 442 6.33 -13.49 1.09
CA PHE A 442 5.04 -13.91 0.58
C PHE A 442 3.92 -13.50 1.53
N GLU A 443 2.89 -12.86 0.99
CA GLU A 443 1.61 -12.62 1.64
C GLU A 443 0.48 -13.02 0.67
N PRO A 444 -0.11 -14.23 0.83
CA PRO A 444 -1.12 -14.72 -0.11
C PRO A 444 -2.48 -14.06 0.06
N THR A 445 -2.77 -13.45 1.21
CA THR A 445 -4.05 -12.90 1.64
C THR A 445 -5.18 -13.94 1.86
N GLU A 446 -6.26 -13.53 2.52
CA GLU A 446 -7.46 -14.35 2.73
C GLU A 446 -8.29 -14.56 1.47
N THR A 447 -8.09 -13.70 0.45
CA THR A 447 -8.90 -13.76 -0.77
C THR A 447 -8.44 -14.84 -1.75
N GLU A 448 -7.30 -15.48 -1.49
CA GLU A 448 -6.78 -16.53 -2.35
C GLU A 448 -7.37 -17.90 -2.04
N SER A 449 -7.70 -18.63 -3.11
CA SER A 449 -8.16 -20.00 -3.01
C SER A 449 -7.01 -20.98 -2.77
N LYS A 450 -7.32 -22.14 -2.17
CA LYS A 450 -6.34 -23.24 -2.07
C LYS A 450 -5.70 -23.58 -3.44
N ARG A 451 -6.49 -23.52 -4.53
CA ARG A 451 -6.00 -23.77 -5.89
C ARG A 451 -4.94 -22.76 -6.32
N SER A 452 -5.13 -21.46 -6.01
CA SER A 452 -4.14 -20.42 -6.32
C SER A 452 -2.85 -20.64 -5.54
N LEU A 453 -2.97 -21.03 -4.27
CA LEU A 453 -1.82 -21.33 -3.40
C LEU A 453 -1.04 -22.58 -3.88
N ASP A 454 -1.76 -23.63 -4.27
CA ASP A 454 -1.15 -24.83 -4.85
C ASP A 454 -0.39 -24.49 -6.14
N LEU A 455 -1.02 -23.72 -7.05
CA LEU A 455 -0.39 -23.27 -8.29
C LEU A 455 0.92 -22.52 -8.01
N LEU A 456 0.90 -21.55 -7.09
CA LEU A 456 2.10 -20.78 -6.74
C LEU A 456 3.22 -21.70 -6.20
N ALA A 457 2.88 -22.64 -5.33
CA ALA A 457 3.85 -23.58 -4.77
C ALA A 457 4.42 -24.52 -5.84
N ASP A 458 3.57 -25.04 -6.75
CA ASP A 458 3.99 -25.92 -7.83
C ASP A 458 4.90 -25.20 -8.84
N VAL A 459 4.59 -23.92 -9.15
CA VAL A 459 5.44 -23.09 -10.02
C VAL A 459 6.79 -22.83 -9.35
N CYS A 460 6.83 -22.52 -8.05
CA CYS A 460 8.10 -22.36 -7.31
C CYS A 460 8.93 -23.65 -7.35
N ALA A 461 8.30 -24.82 -7.20
CA ALA A 461 8.98 -26.11 -7.30
C ALA A 461 9.54 -26.37 -8.71
N ALA A 462 8.76 -26.05 -9.75
CA ALA A 462 9.19 -26.18 -11.15
C ALA A 462 10.40 -25.26 -11.45
N ILE A 463 10.37 -24.02 -11.00
CA ILE A 463 11.48 -23.06 -11.16
C ILE A 463 12.78 -23.56 -10.51
N VAL A 464 12.69 -24.11 -9.29
CA VAL A 464 13.89 -24.66 -8.63
C VAL A 464 14.40 -25.91 -9.38
N ALA A 465 13.51 -26.77 -9.89
CA ALA A 465 13.89 -27.91 -10.71
C ALA A 465 14.47 -27.50 -12.08
N GLU A 466 14.03 -26.39 -12.66
CA GLU A 466 14.68 -25.82 -13.87
C GLU A 466 16.09 -25.33 -13.53
N ALA A 467 16.25 -24.61 -12.42
CA ALA A 467 17.53 -24.09 -11.96
C ALA A 467 18.56 -25.19 -11.68
N GLU A 468 18.13 -26.38 -11.23
CA GLU A 468 18.99 -27.57 -11.06
C GLU A 468 19.54 -28.07 -12.38
N ARG A 469 18.79 -27.94 -13.47
CA ARG A 469 19.16 -28.39 -14.81
C ARG A 469 19.93 -27.35 -15.59
N ASP A 470 19.50 -26.11 -15.56
CA ASP A 470 20.07 -24.98 -16.29
C ASP A 470 19.85 -23.65 -15.56
N LEU A 471 20.80 -23.28 -14.73
CA LEU A 471 20.75 -22.03 -13.96
C LEU A 471 20.92 -20.80 -14.85
N ASP A 472 21.62 -20.91 -15.98
CA ASP A 472 21.85 -19.76 -16.86
C ASP A 472 20.59 -19.43 -17.65
N HIS A 473 19.80 -20.43 -18.05
CA HIS A 473 18.45 -20.20 -18.59
C HIS A 473 17.58 -19.43 -17.59
N LEU A 474 17.58 -19.84 -16.31
CA LEU A 474 16.83 -19.12 -15.29
C LEU A 474 17.30 -17.66 -15.10
N ARG A 475 18.60 -17.43 -15.13
CA ARG A 475 19.21 -16.08 -15.01
C ARG A 475 18.84 -15.15 -16.14
N SER A 476 18.51 -15.65 -17.31
CA SER A 476 18.10 -14.85 -18.46
C SER A 476 16.60 -14.52 -18.48
N ALA A 477 15.80 -15.11 -17.58
CA ALA A 477 14.37 -14.81 -17.44
C ALA A 477 14.12 -13.31 -17.08
N PRO A 478 12.98 -12.74 -17.50
CA PRO A 478 11.82 -13.36 -18.13
C PRO A 478 11.99 -13.52 -19.64
N HIS A 479 11.34 -14.54 -20.23
CA HIS A 479 11.40 -14.86 -21.67
C HIS A 479 10.09 -14.57 -22.39
N GLU A 480 8.95 -14.72 -21.69
CA GLU A 480 7.60 -14.64 -22.26
C GLU A 480 6.94 -13.25 -22.06
N THR A 481 7.61 -12.34 -21.38
CA THR A 481 7.08 -10.97 -21.13
C THR A 481 7.47 -10.02 -22.27
N PRO A 482 6.68 -8.95 -22.55
CA PRO A 482 7.01 -7.97 -23.59
C PRO A 482 8.36 -7.26 -23.38
N VAL A 483 8.81 -7.17 -22.14
CA VAL A 483 10.07 -6.53 -21.75
C VAL A 483 10.90 -7.54 -20.95
N SER A 484 12.14 -7.77 -21.33
CA SER A 484 13.09 -8.60 -20.59
C SER A 484 13.70 -7.83 -19.39
N ARG A 485 14.88 -8.22 -18.92
CA ARG A 485 15.57 -7.46 -17.85
C ARG A 485 15.96 -6.07 -18.32
N VAL A 486 15.56 -5.09 -17.53
CA VAL A 486 15.91 -3.69 -17.76
C VAL A 486 17.23 -3.34 -17.06
N ASP A 487 17.95 -2.34 -17.58
CA ASP A 487 19.12 -1.77 -16.90
C ASP A 487 18.67 -0.81 -15.79
N GLU A 488 18.42 -1.36 -14.59
CA GLU A 488 17.99 -0.60 -13.41
C GLU A 488 19.05 0.44 -12.97
N VAL A 489 20.33 0.14 -13.20
CA VAL A 489 21.44 1.02 -12.82
C VAL A 489 21.46 2.25 -13.73
N GLU A 490 21.33 2.07 -15.04
CA GLU A 490 21.28 3.19 -15.99
C GLU A 490 20.00 4.01 -15.77
N ALA A 491 18.84 3.37 -15.56
CA ALA A 491 17.59 4.04 -15.26
C ALA A 491 17.66 4.91 -13.99
N ALA A 492 18.37 4.46 -12.96
CA ALA A 492 18.55 5.22 -11.72
C ALA A 492 19.58 6.36 -11.88
N ARG A 493 20.68 6.13 -12.61
CA ARG A 493 21.77 7.11 -12.76
C ARG A 493 21.47 8.18 -13.79
N ARG A 494 20.76 7.83 -14.86
CA ARG A 494 20.48 8.71 -16.01
C ARG A 494 19.00 8.65 -16.40
N PRO A 495 18.07 9.02 -15.50
CA PRO A 495 16.64 8.92 -15.77
C PRO A 495 16.24 9.83 -16.93
N VAL A 496 15.51 9.29 -17.90
CA VAL A 496 14.87 10.07 -18.97
C VAL A 496 13.53 10.56 -18.43
N LEU A 497 13.48 11.80 -17.97
CA LEU A 497 12.31 12.38 -17.28
C LEU A 497 11.34 13.12 -18.21
N ARG A 498 11.66 13.25 -19.49
CA ARG A 498 10.83 13.97 -20.46
C ARG A 498 10.76 13.20 -21.77
N TRP A 499 9.56 13.08 -22.30
CA TRP A 499 9.41 12.69 -23.68
C TRP A 499 9.98 13.77 -24.61
N ARG A 500 10.65 13.36 -25.68
CA ARG A 500 11.09 14.19 -26.80
C ARG A 500 10.69 13.49 -28.08
N PRO A 501 10.25 14.24 -29.13
CA PRO A 501 10.06 13.64 -30.44
C PRO A 501 11.36 12.94 -30.87
N VAL A 502 11.22 11.78 -31.50
CA VAL A 502 12.35 11.14 -32.20
C VAL A 502 12.56 11.94 -33.46
N GLU A 503 13.77 12.49 -33.68
CA GLU A 503 14.15 13.21 -34.85
C GLU A 503 14.26 12.28 -36.07
#